data_facb726228b5a2650492b648d6cd828f
#
_entry.id   facb726228b5a2650492b648d6cd828f
#
_cell.length_a   1.000
_cell.length_b   1.000
_cell.length_c   1.000
_cell.angle_alpha   90.00
_cell.angle_beta   90.00
_cell.angle_gamma   90.00
#
_symmetry.space_group_name_H-M   'P 1'
#
loop_
_entity.id
_entity.type
_entity.pdbx_description
1 polymer ?
#
loop_
_entity_poly.entity_id
_entity_poly.type
_entity_poly.pdbx_seq_one_letter_code
_entity_poly.pdbx_strand_id
1 'polypeptide(L)'
;MQCQILCFIFKMLTRKISGHILTIGCEYRHPKGGVAQVMYNYEKYVFPVFNCIVNSGGTNNVAKLLKAISGYLLMAIHLTTDSHLRIVHIHTSSYNSFKRSAYFVRLAKAFGRKVVLHIHGGDFKKYYVTNPKWIASVLNRCDMIVTLSESWKNYFQTITNGPQIRIVENIVAPPQEGCQL
;
A
#
# COMPACT_ATOMS: atom_id res chain seq x y z
N MET A 1 -4.21 -13.80 26.27
CA MET A 1 -5.44 -12.98 26.32
C MET A 1 -5.34 -11.71 25.47
N GLN A 2 -4.25 -10.98 25.47
CA GLN A 2 -4.09 -9.76 24.62
C GLN A 2 -4.05 -10.04 23.11
N CYS A 3 -3.52 -11.17 22.67
CA CYS A 3 -3.41 -11.54 21.25
C CYS A 3 -4.78 -11.87 20.60
N GLN A 4 -5.73 -12.43 21.36
CA GLN A 4 -7.09 -12.70 20.87
C GLN A 4 -7.92 -11.42 20.70
N ILE A 5 -7.69 -10.41 21.54
CA ILE A 5 -8.36 -9.11 21.46
C ILE A 5 -7.88 -8.33 20.21
N LEU A 6 -6.60 -8.35 19.90
CA LEU A 6 -6.07 -7.75 18.66
C LEU A 6 -6.67 -8.43 17.40
N CYS A 7 -6.74 -9.75 17.37
CA CYS A 7 -7.34 -10.50 16.26
C CYS A 7 -8.85 -10.20 16.11
N PHE A 8 -9.56 -9.96 17.20
CA PHE A 8 -10.98 -9.62 17.21
C PHE A 8 -11.23 -8.18 16.75
N ILE A 9 -10.37 -7.25 17.12
CA ILE A 9 -10.45 -5.84 16.68
C ILE A 9 -10.10 -5.72 15.19
N PHE A 10 -9.16 -6.50 14.66
CA PHE A 10 -8.81 -6.51 13.23
C PHE A 10 -9.88 -7.17 12.34
N LYS A 11 -10.68 -8.09 12.83
CA LYS A 11 -11.86 -8.61 12.12
C LYS A 11 -12.99 -7.59 11.96
N MET A 12 -12.86 -6.40 12.51
CA MET A 12 -13.86 -5.33 12.46
C MET A 12 -13.77 -4.39 11.26
N LEU A 13 -12.90 -4.59 10.30
CA LEU A 13 -13.13 -4.04 8.97
C LEU A 13 -14.30 -4.82 8.37
N THR A 14 -15.50 -4.25 8.47
CA THR A 14 -16.69 -4.89 7.92
C THR A 14 -16.48 -5.15 6.43
N ARG A 15 -17.12 -6.17 5.86
CA ARG A 15 -17.12 -6.41 4.40
C ARG A 15 -17.50 -5.16 3.63
N LYS A 16 -18.37 -4.32 4.18
CA LYS A 16 -18.77 -3.04 3.62
C LYS A 16 -17.58 -2.09 3.47
N ILE A 17 -16.77 -1.89 4.51
CA ILE A 17 -15.63 -0.96 4.46
C ILE A 17 -14.53 -1.51 3.53
N SER A 18 -14.16 -2.78 3.68
CA SER A 18 -13.11 -3.39 2.85
C SER A 18 -13.47 -3.44 1.37
N GLY A 19 -14.75 -3.59 1.03
CA GLY A 19 -15.25 -3.54 -0.36
C GLY A 19 -15.06 -2.18 -1.03
N HIS A 20 -14.91 -1.08 -0.27
CA HIS A 20 -14.67 0.25 -0.81
C HIS A 20 -13.19 0.57 -1.05
N ILE A 21 -12.28 -0.36 -0.74
CA ILE A 21 -10.83 -0.19 -0.84
C ILE A 21 -10.29 -0.99 -2.02
N LEU A 22 -9.58 -0.32 -2.92
CA LEU A 22 -8.77 -0.95 -3.95
C LEU A 22 -7.30 -0.89 -3.54
N THR A 23 -6.67 -2.03 -3.34
CA THR A 23 -5.26 -2.13 -2.99
C THR A 23 -4.40 -2.27 -4.25
N ILE A 24 -3.30 -1.53 -4.32
CA ILE A 24 -2.31 -1.61 -5.40
C ILE A 24 -0.96 -2.00 -4.80
N GLY A 25 -0.32 -3.03 -5.34
CA GLY A 25 0.99 -3.44 -4.81
C GLY A 25 1.71 -4.47 -5.65
N CYS A 26 2.73 -5.10 -5.06
CA CYS A 26 3.52 -6.14 -5.74
C CYS A 26 2.84 -7.51 -5.71
N GLU A 27 3.42 -8.47 -6.44
CA GLU A 27 3.04 -9.88 -6.30
C GLU A 27 3.26 -10.35 -4.86
N TYR A 28 2.23 -10.94 -4.24
CA TYR A 28 2.21 -11.23 -2.81
C TYR A 28 1.74 -12.65 -2.46
N ARG A 29 1.12 -13.39 -3.40
CA ARG A 29 0.62 -14.75 -3.14
C ARG A 29 1.73 -15.75 -2.84
N HIS A 30 2.92 -15.50 -3.37
CA HIS A 30 4.16 -16.21 -3.04
C HIS A 30 5.19 -15.18 -2.57
N PRO A 31 5.11 -14.72 -1.30
CA PRO A 31 5.82 -13.53 -0.84
C PRO A 31 7.33 -13.73 -0.91
N LYS A 32 7.99 -12.87 -1.70
CA LYS A 32 9.45 -12.77 -1.82
C LYS A 32 9.89 -11.37 -1.36
N GLY A 33 9.78 -11.09 -0.06
CA GLY A 33 10.18 -9.80 0.51
C GLY A 33 9.11 -9.15 1.39
N GLY A 34 9.51 -8.15 2.17
CA GLY A 34 8.71 -7.58 3.25
C GLY A 34 7.36 -6.99 2.80
N VAL A 35 7.32 -6.25 1.69
CA VAL A 35 6.06 -5.65 1.20
C VAL A 35 5.06 -6.73 0.79
N ALA A 36 5.55 -7.78 0.10
CA ALA A 36 4.72 -8.90 -0.32
C ALA A 36 4.16 -9.66 0.88
N GLN A 37 4.96 -9.85 1.93
CA GLN A 37 4.52 -10.49 3.16
C GLN A 37 3.43 -9.68 3.87
N VAL A 38 3.58 -8.37 3.93
CA VAL A 38 2.55 -7.49 4.52
C VAL A 38 1.24 -7.59 3.74
N MET A 39 1.28 -7.55 2.41
CA MET A 39 0.08 -7.67 1.59
C MET A 39 -0.59 -9.03 1.72
N TYR A 40 0.19 -10.11 1.81
CA TYR A 40 -0.33 -11.45 2.09
C TYR A 40 -1.04 -11.50 3.45
N ASN A 41 -0.45 -10.91 4.49
CA ASN A 41 -1.05 -10.86 5.80
C ASN A 41 -2.30 -9.98 5.83
N TYR A 42 -2.36 -8.93 5.02
CA TYR A 42 -3.56 -8.10 4.87
C TYR A 42 -4.72 -8.89 4.25
N GLU A 43 -4.49 -9.64 3.17
CA GLU A 43 -5.50 -10.52 2.57
C GLU A 43 -5.98 -11.58 3.58
N LYS A 44 -5.05 -12.21 4.28
CA LYS A 44 -5.35 -13.35 5.14
C LYS A 44 -6.02 -12.98 6.47
N TYR A 45 -5.60 -11.85 7.07
CA TYR A 45 -5.94 -11.56 8.47
C TYR A 45 -6.70 -10.24 8.68
N VAL A 46 -6.69 -9.31 7.73
CA VAL A 46 -7.21 -7.95 7.94
C VAL A 46 -8.44 -7.65 7.12
N PHE A 47 -8.39 -7.93 5.82
CA PHE A 47 -9.45 -7.55 4.90
C PHE A 47 -10.37 -8.73 4.59
N PRO A 48 -11.66 -8.70 5.03
CA PRO A 48 -12.66 -9.70 4.63
C PRO A 48 -12.92 -9.71 3.11
N VAL A 49 -12.71 -8.57 2.43
CA VAL A 49 -12.69 -8.43 0.97
C VAL A 49 -11.40 -7.72 0.61
N PHE A 50 -10.52 -8.39 -0.13
CA PHE A 50 -9.23 -7.82 -0.54
C PHE A 50 -9.19 -7.62 -2.06
N ASN A 51 -9.71 -6.48 -2.51
CA ASN A 51 -9.63 -6.08 -3.91
C ASN A 51 -8.20 -5.60 -4.19
N CYS A 52 -7.41 -6.39 -4.91
CA CYS A 52 -6.01 -6.08 -5.13
C CYS A 52 -5.63 -6.16 -6.61
N ILE A 53 -4.95 -5.13 -7.08
CA ILE A 53 -4.28 -5.10 -8.39
C ILE A 53 -2.77 -5.19 -8.17
N VAL A 54 -2.17 -6.20 -8.79
CA VAL A 54 -0.72 -6.40 -8.77
C VAL A 54 -0.08 -5.58 -9.89
N ASN A 55 0.73 -4.60 -9.51
CA ASN A 55 1.42 -3.69 -10.44
C ASN A 55 2.89 -4.03 -10.69
N SER A 56 3.43 -5.03 -9.99
CA SER A 56 4.82 -5.48 -10.16
C SER A 56 5.00 -6.94 -9.79
N GLY A 57 5.84 -7.61 -10.56
CA GLY A 57 6.16 -9.02 -10.44
C GLY A 57 6.79 -9.50 -11.76
N GLY A 58 7.44 -10.65 -11.72
CA GLY A 58 8.14 -11.22 -12.88
C GLY A 58 9.66 -11.11 -12.74
N THR A 59 10.36 -11.86 -13.60
CA THR A 59 11.80 -12.08 -13.52
C THR A 59 12.62 -11.02 -14.25
N ASN A 60 12.07 -10.41 -15.30
CA ASN A 60 12.76 -9.42 -16.13
C ASN A 60 12.05 -8.05 -16.15
N ASN A 61 12.74 -7.03 -16.67
CA ASN A 61 12.23 -5.66 -16.69
C ASN A 61 11.01 -5.48 -17.61
N VAL A 62 10.94 -6.23 -18.71
CA VAL A 62 9.82 -6.17 -19.67
C VAL A 62 8.55 -6.70 -19.00
N ALA A 63 8.62 -7.87 -18.35
CA ALA A 63 7.50 -8.42 -17.61
C ALA A 63 7.00 -7.48 -16.50
N LYS A 64 7.93 -6.82 -15.78
CA LYS A 64 7.58 -5.81 -14.77
C LYS A 64 6.87 -4.61 -15.38
N LEU A 65 7.32 -4.14 -16.54
CA LEU A 65 6.69 -3.04 -17.25
C LEU A 65 5.29 -3.39 -17.74
N LEU A 66 5.14 -4.53 -18.40
CA LEU A 66 3.83 -5.00 -18.88
C LEU A 66 2.85 -5.19 -17.72
N LYS A 67 3.32 -5.72 -16.59
CA LYS A 67 2.48 -5.86 -15.38
C LYS A 67 2.08 -4.51 -14.78
N ALA A 68 2.95 -3.51 -14.85
CA ALA A 68 2.62 -2.15 -14.41
C ALA A 68 1.57 -1.50 -15.33
N ILE A 69 1.71 -1.67 -16.65
CA ILE A 69 0.74 -1.13 -17.64
C ILE A 69 -0.61 -1.83 -17.48
N SER A 70 -0.64 -3.16 -17.42
CA SER A 70 -1.89 -3.91 -17.23
C SER A 70 -2.58 -3.54 -15.91
N GLY A 71 -1.82 -3.39 -14.83
CA GLY A 71 -2.36 -2.94 -13.55
C GLY A 71 -2.93 -1.53 -13.61
N TYR A 72 -2.31 -0.62 -14.35
CA TYR A 72 -2.79 0.74 -14.55
C TYR A 72 -4.12 0.75 -15.34
N LEU A 73 -4.22 -0.03 -16.42
CA LEU A 73 -5.45 -0.16 -17.20
C LEU A 73 -6.58 -0.82 -16.40
N LEU A 74 -6.27 -1.89 -15.66
CA LEU A 74 -7.24 -2.53 -14.77
C LEU A 74 -7.75 -1.57 -13.71
N MET A 75 -6.89 -0.77 -13.11
CA MET A 75 -7.32 0.25 -12.17
C MET A 75 -8.24 1.28 -12.82
N ALA A 76 -7.94 1.75 -14.03
CA ALA A 76 -8.81 2.68 -14.75
C ALA A 76 -10.20 2.07 -14.99
N ILE A 77 -10.27 0.81 -15.40
CA ILE A 77 -11.53 0.07 -15.57
C ILE A 77 -12.28 -0.01 -14.23
N HIS A 78 -11.65 -0.45 -13.17
CA HIS A 78 -12.29 -0.52 -11.85
C HIS A 78 -12.83 0.84 -11.38
N LEU A 79 -12.07 1.91 -11.57
CA LEU A 79 -12.48 3.25 -11.14
C LEU A 79 -13.63 3.84 -11.97
N THR A 80 -13.80 3.38 -13.21
CA THR A 80 -14.93 3.79 -14.09
C THR A 80 -16.16 2.93 -13.86
N THR A 81 -16.01 1.63 -13.62
CA THR A 81 -17.13 0.69 -13.54
C THR A 81 -17.67 0.50 -12.12
N ASP A 82 -16.83 0.68 -11.10
CA ASP A 82 -17.22 0.49 -9.69
C ASP A 82 -17.27 1.82 -8.94
N SER A 83 -18.46 2.39 -8.84
CA SER A 83 -18.72 3.62 -8.08
C SER A 83 -18.56 3.46 -6.56
N HIS A 84 -18.54 2.22 -6.04
CA HIS A 84 -18.40 1.95 -4.61
C HIS A 84 -16.94 2.09 -4.14
N LEU A 85 -15.96 1.97 -5.04
CA LEU A 85 -14.56 2.20 -4.70
C LEU A 85 -14.33 3.67 -4.31
N ARG A 86 -13.92 3.90 -3.08
CA ARG A 86 -13.70 5.22 -2.49
C ARG A 86 -12.25 5.51 -2.17
N ILE A 87 -11.51 4.46 -1.84
CA ILE A 87 -10.14 4.54 -1.34
C ILE A 87 -9.23 3.70 -2.23
N VAL A 88 -8.10 4.26 -2.62
CA VAL A 88 -7.02 3.53 -3.27
C VAL A 88 -5.85 3.46 -2.29
N HIS A 89 -5.55 2.24 -1.83
CA HIS A 89 -4.47 1.94 -0.90
C HIS A 89 -3.26 1.41 -1.68
N ILE A 90 -2.20 2.19 -1.75
CA ILE A 90 -1.03 1.90 -2.58
C ILE A 90 0.15 1.52 -1.70
N HIS A 91 0.64 0.29 -1.83
CA HIS A 91 1.86 -0.17 -1.18
C HIS A 91 3.06 0.15 -2.07
N THR A 92 4.05 0.81 -1.51
CA THR A 92 5.25 1.23 -2.23
C THR A 92 6.51 1.15 -1.37
N SER A 93 7.65 1.16 -2.03
CA SER A 93 8.97 1.38 -1.45
C SER A 93 9.66 2.55 -2.17
N SER A 94 11.00 2.59 -2.17
CA SER A 94 11.79 3.64 -2.83
C SER A 94 11.97 3.38 -4.34
N TYR A 95 12.58 4.32 -5.05
CA TYR A 95 13.05 4.24 -6.44
C TYR A 95 11.95 3.84 -7.44
N ASN A 96 12.16 2.79 -8.21
CA ASN A 96 11.24 2.35 -9.27
C ASN A 96 9.85 1.95 -8.75
N SER A 97 9.76 1.47 -7.50
CA SER A 97 8.49 1.20 -6.86
C SER A 97 7.69 2.49 -6.69
N PHE A 98 8.30 3.52 -6.12
CA PHE A 98 7.67 4.82 -5.93
C PHE A 98 7.30 5.50 -7.25
N LYS A 99 8.20 5.44 -8.26
CA LYS A 99 7.93 5.99 -9.60
C LYS A 99 6.66 5.39 -10.21
N ARG A 100 6.50 4.06 -10.13
CA ARG A 100 5.27 3.40 -10.59
C ARG A 100 4.06 3.85 -9.78
N SER A 101 4.17 3.87 -8.46
CA SER A 101 3.08 4.28 -7.56
C SER A 101 2.60 5.70 -7.83
N ALA A 102 3.48 6.61 -8.24
CA ALA A 102 3.12 7.98 -8.60
C ALA A 102 2.07 8.07 -9.74
N TYR A 103 2.12 7.16 -10.71
CA TYR A 103 1.09 7.09 -11.77
C TYR A 103 -0.26 6.64 -11.21
N PHE A 104 -0.28 5.65 -10.33
CA PHE A 104 -1.49 5.18 -9.66
C PHE A 104 -2.10 6.26 -8.75
N VAL A 105 -1.26 7.01 -8.02
CA VAL A 105 -1.70 8.17 -7.23
C VAL A 105 -2.40 9.20 -8.13
N ARG A 106 -1.78 9.56 -9.26
CA ARG A 106 -2.36 10.53 -10.20
C ARG A 106 -3.69 10.06 -10.76
N LEU A 107 -3.77 8.78 -11.16
CA LEU A 107 -5.00 8.19 -11.68
C LEU A 107 -6.11 8.21 -10.62
N ALA A 108 -5.84 7.74 -9.41
CA ALA A 108 -6.80 7.75 -8.31
C ALA A 108 -7.35 9.17 -8.03
N LYS A 109 -6.46 10.15 -8.00
CA LYS A 109 -6.86 11.56 -7.77
C LYS A 109 -7.64 12.13 -8.94
N ALA A 110 -7.35 11.76 -10.19
CA ALA A 110 -8.13 12.17 -11.36
C ALA A 110 -9.58 11.66 -11.30
N PHE A 111 -9.80 10.49 -10.68
CA PHE A 111 -11.14 9.95 -10.42
C PHE A 111 -11.73 10.37 -9.06
N GLY A 112 -11.17 11.37 -8.40
CA GLY A 112 -11.66 11.90 -7.12
C GLY A 112 -11.57 10.93 -5.94
N ARG A 113 -10.74 9.88 -6.03
CA ARG A 113 -10.63 8.89 -4.96
C ARG A 113 -9.66 9.35 -3.87
N LYS A 114 -9.90 8.90 -2.64
CA LYS A 114 -8.96 9.09 -1.54
C LYS A 114 -7.77 8.16 -1.70
N VAL A 115 -6.55 8.68 -1.50
CA VAL A 115 -5.32 7.94 -1.67
C VAL A 115 -4.62 7.75 -0.34
N VAL A 116 -4.40 6.49 0.02
CA VAL A 116 -3.56 6.07 1.14
C VAL A 116 -2.26 5.50 0.55
N LEU A 117 -1.14 6.15 0.79
CA LEU A 117 0.17 5.69 0.33
C LEU A 117 0.93 5.05 1.48
N HIS A 118 1.12 3.74 1.41
CA HIS A 118 1.83 2.96 2.43
C HIS A 118 3.28 2.72 2.02
N ILE A 119 4.21 3.34 2.73
CA ILE A 119 5.63 3.37 2.37
C ILE A 119 6.41 2.40 3.25
N HIS A 120 7.00 1.37 2.62
CA HIS A 120 7.74 0.28 3.26
C HIS A 120 9.26 0.38 3.11
N GLY A 121 9.79 1.44 2.55
CA GLY A 121 11.19 1.50 2.15
C GLY A 121 12.13 2.07 3.20
N GLY A 122 13.18 1.33 3.57
CA GLY A 122 14.26 1.83 4.43
C GLY A 122 15.16 2.89 3.77
N ASP A 123 15.30 2.86 2.44
CA ASP A 123 16.16 3.79 1.69
C ASP A 123 15.44 5.05 1.20
N PHE A 124 14.25 5.35 1.72
CA PHE A 124 13.45 6.47 1.23
C PHE A 124 14.15 7.82 1.40
N LYS A 125 14.90 8.03 2.49
CA LYS A 125 15.70 9.26 2.70
C LYS A 125 16.72 9.46 1.59
N LYS A 126 17.49 8.42 1.24
CA LYS A 126 18.45 8.47 0.13
C LYS A 126 17.77 8.71 -1.22
N TYR A 127 16.63 8.09 -1.42
CA TYR A 127 15.85 8.28 -2.64
C TYR A 127 15.27 9.69 -2.74
N TYR A 128 14.78 10.26 -1.65
CA TYR A 128 14.18 11.60 -1.62
C TYR A 128 15.15 12.68 -2.15
N VAL A 129 16.43 12.63 -1.76
CA VAL A 129 17.44 13.62 -2.19
C VAL A 129 17.72 13.58 -3.70
N THR A 130 17.35 12.51 -4.41
CA THR A 130 17.56 12.42 -5.87
C THR A 130 16.62 13.33 -6.67
N ASN A 131 15.42 13.58 -6.16
CA ASN A 131 14.45 14.50 -6.79
C ASN A 131 13.40 14.99 -5.77
N PRO A 132 13.80 15.84 -4.81
CA PRO A 132 12.94 16.19 -3.67
C PRO A 132 11.66 16.90 -4.08
N LYS A 133 11.71 17.84 -5.03
CA LYS A 133 10.54 18.59 -5.49
C LYS A 133 9.47 17.67 -6.11
N TRP A 134 9.89 16.75 -6.97
CA TRP A 134 8.96 15.83 -7.61
C TRP A 134 8.38 14.83 -6.60
N ILE A 135 9.22 14.25 -5.73
CA ILE A 135 8.77 13.28 -4.71
C ILE A 135 7.79 13.95 -3.74
N ALA A 136 8.11 15.14 -3.23
CA ALA A 136 7.21 15.91 -2.37
C ALA A 136 5.88 16.22 -3.08
N SER A 137 5.91 16.55 -4.38
CA SER A 137 4.68 16.80 -5.14
C SER A 137 3.77 15.58 -5.25
N VAL A 138 4.34 14.38 -5.31
CA VAL A 138 3.56 13.12 -5.31
C VAL A 138 3.01 12.82 -3.92
N LEU A 139 3.83 12.96 -2.88
CA LEU A 139 3.42 12.76 -1.49
C LEU A 139 2.27 13.69 -1.10
N ASN A 140 2.35 14.97 -1.45
CA ASN A 140 1.34 15.98 -1.14
C ASN A 140 0.01 15.81 -1.91
N ARG A 141 -0.04 14.94 -2.92
CA ARG A 141 -1.29 14.54 -3.59
C ARG A 141 -2.06 13.47 -2.82
N CYS A 142 -1.40 12.75 -1.92
CA CYS A 142 -2.04 11.71 -1.12
C CYS A 142 -2.88 12.34 -0.01
N ASP A 143 -3.96 11.68 0.38
CA ASP A 143 -4.78 12.09 1.53
C ASP A 143 -4.16 11.57 2.83
N MET A 144 -3.49 10.43 2.78
CA MET A 144 -2.79 9.83 3.91
C MET A 144 -1.51 9.13 3.49
N ILE A 145 -0.48 9.26 4.31
CA ILE A 145 0.74 8.46 4.24
C ILE A 145 0.77 7.53 5.44
N VAL A 146 0.94 6.25 5.17
CA VAL A 146 1.16 5.22 6.20
C VAL A 146 2.64 4.86 6.22
N THR A 147 3.19 4.78 7.41
CA THR A 147 4.59 4.48 7.67
C THR A 147 4.72 3.47 8.81
N LEU A 148 5.91 2.89 9.01
CA LEU A 148 6.12 1.75 9.89
C LEU A 148 6.61 2.14 11.29
N SER A 149 7.01 3.39 11.53
CA SER A 149 7.58 3.82 12.81
C SER A 149 7.44 5.33 13.04
N GLU A 150 7.59 5.75 14.30
CA GLU A 150 7.56 7.17 14.67
C GLU A 150 8.71 7.96 13.99
N SER A 151 9.90 7.39 13.85
CA SER A 151 11.01 8.06 13.17
C SER A 151 10.71 8.35 11.69
N TRP A 152 10.01 7.46 11.01
CA TRP A 152 9.53 7.67 9.65
C TRP A 152 8.39 8.69 9.58
N LYS A 153 7.46 8.66 10.52
CA LYS A 153 6.39 9.66 10.62
C LYS A 153 6.97 11.06 10.76
N ASN A 154 7.90 11.26 11.71
CA ASN A 154 8.56 12.53 11.91
C ASN A 154 9.29 12.99 10.64
N TYR A 155 9.99 12.08 9.96
CA TYR A 155 10.65 12.40 8.70
C TYR A 155 9.66 12.86 7.62
N PHE A 156 8.56 12.13 7.40
CA PHE A 156 7.58 12.54 6.39
C PHE A 156 6.91 13.87 6.73
N GLN A 157 6.72 14.18 8.01
CA GLN A 157 6.22 15.50 8.43
C GLN A 157 7.13 16.65 8.01
N THR A 158 8.44 16.44 7.91
CA THR A 158 9.38 17.49 7.47
C THR A 158 9.37 17.75 5.97
N ILE A 159 8.86 16.80 5.16
CA ILE A 159 8.92 16.86 3.69
C ILE A 159 7.55 16.94 3.02
N THR A 160 6.45 16.98 3.80
CA THR A 160 5.08 17.07 3.29
C THR A 160 4.26 18.09 4.06
N ASN A 161 3.27 18.71 3.38
CA ASN A 161 2.44 19.78 3.95
C ASN A 161 0.93 19.51 3.85
N GLY A 162 0.50 18.34 3.43
CA GLY A 162 -0.92 18.08 3.17
C GLY A 162 -1.47 16.78 3.73
N PRO A 163 -0.82 15.63 3.49
CA PRO A 163 -1.37 14.34 3.88
C PRO A 163 -1.32 14.13 5.40
N GLN A 164 -2.33 13.43 5.93
CA GLN A 164 -2.23 12.88 7.28
C GLN A 164 -1.18 11.77 7.31
N ILE A 165 -0.34 11.72 8.35
CA ILE A 165 0.66 10.68 8.50
C ILE A 165 0.28 9.78 9.67
N ARG A 166 0.17 8.47 9.41
CA ARG A 166 -0.20 7.46 10.39
C ARG A 166 0.85 6.35 10.44
N ILE A 167 1.00 5.77 11.61
CA ILE A 167 1.86 4.59 11.81
C ILE A 167 0.96 3.36 11.76
N VAL A 168 1.33 2.41 10.93
CA VAL A 168 0.76 1.06 10.92
C VAL A 168 1.94 0.10 10.83
N GLU A 169 2.19 -0.59 11.93
CA GLU A 169 3.25 -1.60 11.99
C GLU A 169 2.91 -2.80 11.10
N ASN A 170 3.95 -3.51 10.68
CA ASN A 170 3.77 -4.72 9.87
C ASN A 170 3.01 -5.77 10.67
N ILE A 171 1.93 -6.27 10.10
CA ILE A 171 1.15 -7.34 10.68
C ILE A 171 1.93 -8.63 10.56
N VAL A 172 2.23 -9.23 11.70
CA VAL A 172 2.87 -10.55 11.80
C VAL A 172 1.77 -11.60 11.91
N ALA A 173 1.95 -12.74 11.23
CA ALA A 173 1.05 -13.87 11.39
C ALA A 173 0.99 -14.29 12.87
N PRO A 174 -0.20 -14.64 13.41
CA PRO A 174 -0.29 -15.18 14.75
C PRO A 174 0.58 -16.44 14.86
N PRO A 175 1.15 -16.72 16.02
CA PRO A 175 1.89 -17.98 16.26
C PRO A 175 1.00 -19.16 15.87
N GLN A 176 1.54 -20.11 15.13
CA GLN A 176 0.81 -21.35 14.87
C GLN A 176 0.63 -22.09 16.23
N GLU A 177 -0.60 -22.37 16.61
CA GLU A 177 -0.87 -23.25 17.75
C GLU A 177 -0.27 -24.61 17.42
N GLY A 178 0.82 -24.96 18.08
CA GLY A 178 1.47 -26.26 17.89
C GLY A 178 3.00 -26.27 17.95
N CYS A 179 3.69 -25.15 18.06
CA CYS A 179 5.12 -25.15 18.35
C CYS A 179 5.32 -25.26 19.87
N GLN A 180 5.19 -26.47 20.42
CA GLN A 180 5.74 -26.79 21.72
C GLN A 180 7.27 -26.82 21.57
N LEU A 181 7.96 -25.98 22.36
CA LEU A 181 9.40 -26.02 22.57
C LEU A 181 9.78 -27.32 23.29
#